data_deb96861503a2994fb362ac84a53f3fa
#
_entry.id   deb96861503a2994fb362ac84a53f3fa
#
_cell.length_a   1.000
_cell.length_b   1.000
_cell.length_c   1.000
_cell.angle_alpha   90.00
_cell.angle_beta   90.00
_cell.angle_gamma   90.00
#
_symmetry.space_group_name_H-M   'P 1'
#
loop_
_entity.id
_entity.type
_entity.pdbx_description
1 polymer ?
#
loop_
_entity_poly.entity_id
_entity_poly.type
_entity_poly.pdbx_seq_one_letter_code
_entity_poly.pdbx_strand_id
1 'polypeptide(L)'
;YGLSLYHFAGGGGCLVNAKKVGNYCHLQTGVLLGNAHHSEDEKPIVGDNVEFGPGAKVLGKVTIGDNSFVLANAVVTKDMPENSIIGGVPAKVLKVRE
;
A
#
# COMPACT_ATOMS: atom_id res chain seq x y z
N TYR A 1 5.02 11.30 9.18
CA TYR A 1 5.38 10.05 8.51
C TYR A 1 6.79 9.70 8.85
N GLY A 2 7.07 8.44 9.01
CA GLY A 2 8.44 7.96 9.12
C GLY A 2 9.10 7.81 7.76
N LEU A 3 8.63 8.55 6.81
CA LEU A 3 9.04 8.38 5.42
C LEU A 3 10.29 9.14 5.10
N SER A 4 11.26 8.48 4.56
CA SER A 4 12.44 9.16 4.06
C SER A 4 12.53 9.16 2.54
N LEU A 5 11.85 8.25 1.86
CA LEU A 5 11.97 8.15 0.43
C LEU A 5 10.77 7.48 -0.23
N TYR A 6 10.09 8.22 -1.08
CA TYR A 6 9.12 7.71 -2.03
C TYR A 6 9.70 7.75 -3.41
N HIS A 7 9.22 6.88 -4.23
CA HIS A 7 9.46 6.97 -5.66
C HIS A 7 8.13 6.90 -6.40
N PHE A 8 7.82 7.93 -7.15
CA PHE A 8 6.62 7.98 -7.98
C PHE A 8 7.00 7.75 -9.42
N ALA A 9 6.45 6.73 -10.04
CA ALA A 9 6.70 6.40 -11.43
C ALA A 9 5.51 6.83 -12.29
N GLY A 10 5.80 7.35 -13.47
CA GLY A 10 4.78 7.74 -14.41
C GLY A 10 4.28 9.16 -14.19
N GLY A 11 3.37 9.60 -15.02
CA GLY A 11 2.85 10.95 -15.01
C GLY A 11 1.55 11.14 -14.25
N GLY A 12 0.98 10.07 -13.71
CA GLY A 12 -0.26 10.15 -12.97
C GLY A 12 -0.01 10.43 -11.50
N GLY A 13 -1.00 10.96 -10.81
CA GLY A 13 -0.89 11.24 -9.40
C GLY A 13 -1.08 10.03 -8.54
N CYS A 14 -0.52 10.09 -7.34
CA CYS A 14 -0.85 9.18 -6.25
C CYS A 14 -1.47 9.99 -5.14
N LEU A 15 -2.44 9.39 -4.47
CA LEU A 15 -3.04 10.03 -3.29
C LEU A 15 -2.60 9.24 -2.08
N VAL A 16 -1.82 9.86 -1.22
CA VAL A 16 -1.28 9.20 -0.03
C VAL A 16 -1.85 9.85 1.21
N ASN A 17 -2.78 9.19 1.84
CA ASN A 17 -3.37 9.61 3.10
C ASN A 17 -3.25 8.44 4.08
N ALA A 18 -2.02 8.19 4.50
CA ALA A 18 -1.68 7.07 5.36
C ALA A 18 -1.24 7.57 6.73
N LYS A 19 -1.38 6.73 7.73
CA LYS A 19 -0.88 7.04 9.06
C LYS A 19 0.64 6.97 9.07
N LYS A 20 1.21 6.00 8.35
CA LYS A 20 2.64 5.84 8.23
C LYS A 20 2.96 5.13 6.92
N VAL A 21 3.99 5.59 6.26
CA VAL A 21 4.59 4.88 5.13
C VAL A 21 6.06 4.76 5.42
N GLY A 22 6.58 3.56 5.39
CA GLY A 22 7.98 3.30 5.70
C GLY A 22 8.93 3.78 4.63
N ASN A 23 10.19 3.38 4.74
CA ASN A 23 11.26 3.81 3.85
C ASN A 23 11.28 2.98 2.58
N TYR A 24 11.70 3.62 1.48
CA TYR A 24 11.96 2.94 0.20
C TYR A 24 10.73 2.30 -0.41
N CYS A 25 9.56 2.87 -0.18
CA CYS A 25 8.34 2.41 -0.82
C CYS A 25 8.25 2.95 -2.24
N HIS A 26 7.71 2.14 -3.13
CA HIS A 26 7.58 2.48 -4.54
C HIS A 26 6.10 2.51 -4.92
N LEU A 27 5.61 3.68 -5.28
CA LEU A 27 4.20 3.87 -5.64
C LEU A 27 4.12 4.26 -7.10
N GLN A 28 3.36 3.49 -7.87
CA GLN A 28 3.15 3.78 -9.27
C GLN A 28 1.91 4.64 -9.48
N THR A 29 1.64 4.97 -10.73
CA THR A 29 0.52 5.82 -11.10
C THR A 29 -0.82 5.32 -10.54
N GLY A 30 -1.59 6.22 -9.98
CA GLY A 30 -2.95 5.91 -9.54
C GLY A 30 -3.07 5.16 -8.23
N VAL A 31 -1.96 5.02 -7.49
CA VAL A 31 -2.02 4.37 -6.18
C VAL A 31 -2.77 5.27 -5.20
N LEU A 32 -3.69 4.66 -4.46
CA LEU A 32 -4.47 5.36 -3.43
C LEU A 32 -4.25 4.69 -2.08
N LEU A 33 -3.76 5.44 -1.13
CA LEU A 33 -3.74 5.04 0.27
C LEU A 33 -4.69 5.99 1.00
N GLY A 34 -5.78 5.47 1.55
CA GLY A 34 -6.81 6.32 2.10
C GLY A 34 -7.44 5.77 3.36
N ASN A 35 -8.06 6.66 4.11
CA ASN A 35 -8.78 6.28 5.32
C ASN A 35 -10.22 5.86 4.97
N ALA A 36 -10.78 5.02 5.83
CA ALA A 36 -12.19 4.67 5.75
C ALA A 36 -12.98 5.62 6.63
N HIS A 37 -14.21 5.89 6.23
CA HIS A 37 -15.17 6.64 7.04
C HIS A 37 -14.65 7.99 7.58
N HIS A 38 -13.68 8.58 6.91
CA HIS A 38 -13.11 9.89 7.30
C HIS A 38 -12.53 9.92 8.72
N SER A 39 -12.11 8.77 9.24
CA SER A 39 -11.55 8.67 10.57
C SER A 39 -10.03 8.69 10.51
N GLU A 40 -9.40 9.48 11.37
CA GLU A 40 -7.94 9.53 11.47
C GLU A 40 -7.37 8.18 11.90
N ASP A 41 -8.13 7.40 12.68
CA ASP A 41 -7.66 6.12 13.18
C ASP A 41 -7.77 5.01 12.14
N GLU A 42 -8.42 5.26 11.02
CA GLU A 42 -8.63 4.25 9.99
C GLU A 42 -7.79 4.50 8.75
N LYS A 43 -6.56 4.94 8.97
CA LYS A 43 -5.59 5.16 7.90
C LYS A 43 -4.63 4.00 7.79
N PRO A 44 -4.17 3.68 6.58
CA PRO A 44 -3.22 2.60 6.39
C PRO A 44 -1.86 2.86 7.05
N ILE A 45 -1.21 1.76 7.44
CA ILE A 45 0.17 1.75 7.88
C ILE A 45 0.93 0.83 6.92
N VAL A 46 1.95 1.38 6.28
CA VAL A 46 2.74 0.65 5.29
C VAL A 46 4.16 0.49 5.82
N GLY A 47 4.68 -0.72 5.74
CA GLY A 47 6.04 -1.01 6.18
C GLY A 47 7.09 -0.51 5.20
N ASP A 48 8.32 -1.03 5.33
CA ASP A 48 9.45 -0.64 4.49
C ASP A 48 9.51 -1.51 3.24
N ASN A 49 10.05 -0.96 2.16
CA ASN A 49 10.28 -1.67 0.90
C ASN A 49 9.00 -2.28 0.31
N VAL A 50 7.89 -1.59 0.43
CA VAL A 50 6.62 -2.06 -0.14
C VAL A 50 6.44 -1.42 -1.51
N GLU A 51 6.12 -2.25 -2.50
CA GLU A 51 5.84 -1.78 -3.85
C GLU A 51 4.36 -1.87 -4.14
N PHE A 52 3.85 -0.87 -4.84
CA PHE A 52 2.44 -0.82 -5.25
C PHE A 52 2.39 -0.71 -6.77
N GLY A 53 1.72 -1.65 -7.41
CA GLY A 53 1.47 -1.59 -8.85
C GLY A 53 0.48 -0.48 -9.18
N PRO A 54 0.38 -0.10 -10.46
CA PRO A 54 -0.50 1.00 -10.85
C PRO A 54 -1.96 0.73 -10.49
N GLY A 55 -2.60 1.72 -9.94
CA GLY A 55 -4.01 1.64 -9.57
C GLY A 55 -4.31 0.86 -8.29
N ALA A 56 -3.30 0.39 -7.58
CA ALA A 56 -3.51 -0.32 -6.33
C ALA A 56 -4.13 0.62 -5.28
N LYS A 57 -5.01 0.08 -4.46
CA LYS A 57 -5.71 0.86 -3.44
C LYS A 57 -5.61 0.16 -2.09
N VAL A 58 -5.34 0.92 -1.06
CA VAL A 58 -5.31 0.43 0.32
C VAL A 58 -6.24 1.33 1.13
N LEU A 59 -7.28 0.75 1.68
CA LEU A 59 -8.33 1.52 2.32
C LEU A 59 -8.56 1.08 3.75
N GLY A 60 -8.61 2.05 4.65
CA GLY A 60 -8.96 1.83 6.03
C GLY A 60 -7.78 1.52 6.93
N LYS A 61 -8.07 1.03 8.13
CA LYS A 61 -7.07 0.69 9.14
C LYS A 61 -6.43 -0.64 8.78
N VAL A 62 -5.48 -0.59 7.86
CA VAL A 62 -4.83 -1.76 7.28
C VAL A 62 -3.32 -1.62 7.45
N THR A 63 -2.67 -2.69 7.86
CA THR A 63 -1.22 -2.74 7.96
C THR A 63 -0.67 -3.63 6.85
N ILE A 64 0.24 -3.09 6.04
CA ILE A 64 0.96 -3.84 5.02
C ILE A 64 2.36 -4.09 5.57
N GLY A 65 2.74 -5.35 5.69
CA GLY A 65 4.05 -5.72 6.22
C GLY A 65 5.20 -5.38 5.26
N ASP A 66 6.41 -5.41 5.78
CA ASP A 66 7.61 -5.05 5.02
C ASP A 66 7.83 -5.98 3.83
N ASN A 67 8.50 -5.46 2.80
CA ASN A 67 8.93 -6.24 1.64
C ASN A 67 7.78 -6.87 0.85
N SER A 68 6.61 -6.28 0.89
CA SER A 68 5.45 -6.78 0.18
C SER A 68 5.28 -6.10 -1.17
N PHE A 69 4.57 -6.77 -2.06
CA PHE A 69 4.25 -6.23 -3.37
C PHE A 69 2.73 -6.29 -3.56
N VAL A 70 2.11 -5.14 -3.71
CA VAL A 70 0.69 -5.05 -4.02
C VAL A 70 0.55 -4.91 -5.52
N LEU A 71 -0.10 -5.88 -6.15
CA LEU A 71 -0.23 -5.93 -7.60
C LEU A 71 -1.14 -4.83 -8.12
N ALA A 72 -1.06 -4.60 -9.43
CA ALA A 72 -1.87 -3.58 -10.09
C ALA A 72 -3.36 -3.77 -9.82
N ASN A 73 -4.05 -2.69 -9.55
CA ASN A 73 -5.49 -2.64 -9.33
C ASN A 73 -6.01 -3.50 -8.18
N ALA A 74 -5.15 -3.96 -7.29
CA ALA A 74 -5.59 -4.66 -6.09
C ALA A 74 -6.26 -3.67 -5.13
N VAL A 75 -7.24 -4.15 -4.39
CA VAL A 75 -7.92 -3.34 -3.37
C VAL A 75 -7.73 -4.02 -2.03
N VAL A 76 -6.87 -3.47 -1.19
CA VAL A 76 -6.50 -4.04 0.10
C VAL A 76 -7.39 -3.43 1.18
N THR A 77 -8.12 -4.28 1.87
CA THR A 77 -9.02 -3.86 2.94
C THR A 77 -8.78 -4.61 4.24
N LYS A 78 -7.75 -5.48 4.27
CA LYS A 78 -7.37 -6.25 5.46
C LYS A 78 -5.87 -6.22 5.62
N ASP A 79 -5.39 -6.45 6.83
CA ASP A 79 -3.96 -6.52 7.11
C ASP A 79 -3.28 -7.59 6.27
N MET A 80 -2.08 -7.29 5.82
CA MET A 80 -1.30 -8.21 5.02
C MET A 80 0.05 -8.44 5.68
N PRO A 81 0.52 -9.68 5.76
CA PRO A 81 1.79 -10.00 6.40
C PRO A 81 2.97 -9.50 5.57
N GLU A 82 4.14 -9.50 6.17
CA GLU A 82 5.37 -9.14 5.47
C GLU A 82 5.72 -10.17 4.41
N ASN A 83 6.54 -9.77 3.46
CA ASN A 83 7.05 -10.65 2.39
C ASN A 83 5.94 -11.27 1.55
N SER A 84 4.86 -10.54 1.31
CA SER A 84 3.70 -11.05 0.60
C SER A 84 3.59 -10.47 -0.79
N ILE A 85 3.08 -11.27 -1.71
CA ILE A 85 2.57 -10.77 -2.99
C ILE A 85 1.06 -10.77 -2.87
N ILE A 86 0.48 -9.59 -3.04
CA ILE A 86 -0.92 -9.31 -2.71
C ILE A 86 -1.65 -8.89 -3.96
N GLY A 87 -2.79 -9.50 -4.23
CA GLY A 87 -3.56 -9.11 -5.42
C GLY A 87 -5.03 -9.44 -5.32
N GLY A 88 -5.80 -8.86 -6.23
CA GLY A 88 -7.22 -9.12 -6.37
C GLY A 88 -8.11 -8.06 -5.72
N VAL A 89 -9.42 -8.24 -5.88
CA VAL A 89 -10.46 -7.39 -5.32
C VAL A 89 -11.56 -8.29 -4.75
N PRO A 90 -11.66 -8.43 -3.44
CA PRO A 90 -10.76 -7.93 -2.40
C PRO A 90 -9.40 -8.63 -2.46
N ALA A 91 -8.37 -7.93 -2.05
CA ALA A 91 -7.01 -8.45 -2.15
C ALA A 91 -6.74 -9.57 -1.16
N LYS A 92 -5.91 -10.50 -1.59
CA LYS A 92 -5.47 -11.64 -0.80
C LYS A 92 -3.98 -11.84 -0.99
N VAL A 93 -3.36 -12.55 -0.06
CA VAL A 93 -1.99 -13.00 -0.23
C VAL A 93 -1.98 -14.10 -1.28
N LEU A 94 -1.33 -13.84 -2.40
CA LEU A 94 -1.23 -14.79 -3.50
C LEU A 94 -0.01 -15.68 -3.36
N LYS A 95 1.06 -15.14 -2.78
CA LYS A 95 2.32 -15.84 -2.64
C LYS A 95 3.16 -15.17 -1.56
N VAL A 96 3.98 -15.93 -0.89
CA VAL A 96 4.95 -15.41 0.06
C VAL A 96 6.29 -15.25 -0.66
N ARG A 97 6.88 -14.07 -0.56
CA ARG A 97 8.21 -13.80 -1.14
C ARG A 97 9.28 -14.41 -0.24
N GLU A 98 10.24 -14.98 -0.86
CA GLU A 98 11.37 -15.56 -0.11
C GLU A 98 12.66 -14.87 -0.43
#